data_edd58ee0a0fafaf64d76fbe0e7dca087
#
_entry.id   edd58ee0a0fafaf64d76fbe0e7dca087
#
_cell.length_a   1.000
_cell.length_b   1.000
_cell.length_c   1.000
_cell.angle_alpha   90.00
_cell.angle_beta   90.00
_cell.angle_gamma   90.00
#
_symmetry.space_group_name_H-M   'P 1'
#
loop_
_entity.id
_entity.type
_entity.pdbx_description
1 polymer ?
#
loop_
_entity_poly.entity_id
_entity_poly.type
_entity_poly.pdbx_seq_one_letter_code
_entity_poly.pdbx_strand_id
1 'polypeptide(L)'
;MNATFLNDIFQIHNFEFDLAELKEEIREITNFAYAKNDHLLWSDTKNAINWTQFSLQADSPDKKGVEYSQDANGKAKGPGMEEWEQSFKHPLFDAPIINSFMEHFKLHRTRLMIQEPRSVLTYHKDWTQRIHLPIDTHEDCMMLLRDKAYHLEEGKVYFTNTTRRHTAFNCHNVLRRLHIVGCLPLNTRTWE
;
A
#
# COMPACT_ATOMS: atom_id res chain seq x y z
N MET A 1 -26.11 -17.93 2.02
CA MET A 1 -25.05 -18.72 1.32
C MET A 1 -23.77 -17.84 1.37
N ASN A 2 -22.75 -18.30 2.05
CA ASN A 2 -21.49 -17.57 2.11
C ASN A 2 -20.80 -17.72 0.75
N ALA A 3 -20.70 -16.64 -0.01
CA ALA A 3 -19.82 -16.61 -1.17
C ALA A 3 -18.40 -16.88 -0.69
N THR A 4 -17.92 -18.05 -0.90
CA THR A 4 -16.53 -18.43 -0.65
C THR A 4 -15.74 -17.75 -1.75
N PHE A 5 -14.97 -16.72 -1.44
CA PHE A 5 -13.98 -16.18 -2.37
C PHE A 5 -13.03 -17.32 -2.74
N LEU A 6 -13.12 -17.79 -3.97
CA LEU A 6 -12.30 -18.89 -4.49
C LEU A 6 -10.82 -18.49 -4.57
N ASN A 7 -10.53 -17.19 -4.70
CA ASN A 7 -9.17 -16.65 -4.77
C ASN A 7 -8.93 -15.64 -3.65
N ASP A 8 -7.89 -15.88 -2.88
CA ASP A 8 -7.45 -14.98 -1.82
C ASP A 8 -6.66 -13.78 -2.37
N ILE A 9 -6.10 -13.90 -3.58
CA ILE A 9 -5.43 -12.83 -4.36
C ILE A 9 -5.82 -12.97 -5.83
N PHE A 10 -6.14 -11.85 -6.47
CA PHE A 10 -6.33 -11.78 -7.92
C PHE A 10 -5.99 -10.39 -8.47
N GLN A 11 -5.57 -10.35 -9.74
CA GLN A 11 -5.30 -9.11 -10.46
C GLN A 11 -6.62 -8.45 -10.90
N ILE A 12 -6.66 -7.14 -10.80
CA ILE A 12 -7.77 -6.29 -11.25
C ILE A 12 -7.32 -5.57 -12.53
N HIS A 13 -8.19 -5.53 -13.55
CA HIS A 13 -7.85 -4.99 -14.88
C HIS A 13 -8.65 -3.75 -15.27
N ASN A 14 -9.46 -3.19 -14.38
CA ASN A 14 -10.36 -2.09 -14.67
C ASN A 14 -9.83 -0.71 -14.22
N PHE A 15 -8.53 -0.59 -13.98
CA PHE A 15 -7.87 0.67 -13.68
C PHE A 15 -6.60 0.79 -14.52
N GLU A 16 -6.55 1.81 -15.37
CA GLU A 16 -5.43 2.10 -16.26
C GLU A 16 -4.72 3.38 -15.83
N PHE A 17 -3.40 3.41 -15.90
CA PHE A 17 -2.55 4.54 -15.56
C PHE A 17 -1.18 4.39 -16.21
N ASP A 18 -0.44 5.49 -16.32
CA ASP A 18 0.97 5.46 -16.68
C ASP A 18 1.84 5.27 -15.43
N LEU A 19 2.62 4.19 -15.42
CA LEU A 19 3.46 3.85 -14.25
C LEU A 19 4.62 4.85 -14.07
N ALA A 20 5.15 5.42 -15.15
CA ALA A 20 6.24 6.39 -15.05
C ALA A 20 5.73 7.71 -14.46
N GLU A 21 4.55 8.16 -14.90
CA GLU A 21 3.89 9.34 -14.32
C GLU A 21 3.52 9.11 -12.86
N LEU A 22 3.00 7.94 -12.50
CA LEU A 22 2.72 7.59 -11.10
C LEU A 22 3.99 7.61 -10.23
N LYS A 23 5.10 7.10 -10.74
CA LYS A 23 6.40 7.15 -10.04
C LYS A 23 6.86 8.61 -9.85
N GLU A 24 6.57 9.49 -10.80
CA GLU A 24 6.88 10.91 -10.65
C GLU A 24 6.02 11.58 -9.58
N GLU A 25 4.70 11.34 -9.57
CA GLU A 25 3.83 11.83 -8.49
C GLU A 25 4.34 11.40 -7.11
N ILE A 26 4.77 10.14 -6.96
CA ILE A 26 5.33 9.63 -5.71
C ILE A 26 6.60 10.40 -5.33
N ARG A 27 7.48 10.72 -6.29
CA ARG A 27 8.68 11.51 -6.04
C ARG A 27 8.35 12.92 -5.55
N GLU A 28 7.42 13.58 -6.22
CA GLU A 28 7.01 14.95 -5.89
C GLU A 28 6.43 15.04 -4.48
N ILE A 29 5.48 14.15 -4.14
CA ILE A 29 4.82 14.20 -2.83
C ILE A 29 5.73 13.78 -1.67
N THR A 30 6.74 12.98 -1.92
CA THR A 30 7.64 12.49 -0.87
C THR A 30 8.92 13.28 -0.76
N ASN A 31 9.22 14.18 -1.71
CA ASN A 31 10.48 14.90 -1.82
C ASN A 31 11.72 13.98 -1.80
N PHE A 32 11.54 12.74 -2.24
CA PHE A 32 12.65 11.81 -2.35
C PHE A 32 13.38 12.02 -3.67
N ALA A 33 14.64 12.44 -3.60
CA ALA A 33 15.51 12.34 -4.73
C ALA A 33 15.76 10.86 -5.05
N TYR A 34 15.57 10.48 -6.32
CA TYR A 34 16.08 9.20 -6.80
C TYR A 34 17.58 9.13 -6.56
N ALA A 35 18.04 8.06 -5.94
CA ALA A 35 19.44 7.73 -6.01
C ALA A 35 19.82 7.52 -7.49
N LYS A 36 21.01 7.99 -7.87
CA LYS A 36 21.54 7.88 -9.25
C LYS A 36 21.68 6.43 -9.76
N ASN A 37 21.41 5.45 -8.93
CA ASN A 37 21.40 4.04 -9.26
C ASN A 37 19.96 3.59 -9.38
N ASP A 38 19.50 3.40 -10.56
CA ASP A 38 18.19 3.13 -11.15
C ASP A 38 17.26 2.12 -10.46
N HIS A 39 17.55 1.65 -9.26
CA HIS A 39 16.82 0.55 -8.64
C HIS A 39 16.13 0.88 -7.32
N LEU A 40 16.24 2.11 -6.83
CA LEU A 40 15.64 2.49 -5.55
C LEU A 40 14.94 3.83 -5.67
N LEU A 41 13.64 3.83 -5.46
CA LEU A 41 12.84 5.04 -5.23
C LEU A 41 13.33 5.85 -4.02
N TRP A 42 14.19 5.26 -3.20
CA TRP A 42 14.61 5.78 -1.91
C TRP A 42 16.12 5.74 -1.77
N SER A 43 16.77 6.91 -1.88
CA SER A 43 18.13 7.03 -1.39
C SER A 43 18.11 7.35 0.11
N ASP A 44 19.12 6.88 0.84
CA ASP A 44 19.44 7.31 2.18
C ASP A 44 19.81 8.80 2.19
N THR A 45 18.82 9.69 2.07
CA THR A 45 19.03 11.05 2.47
C THR A 45 19.04 11.06 3.99
N LYS A 46 19.99 11.77 4.60
CA LYS A 46 20.14 11.90 6.06
C LYS A 46 18.88 12.41 6.79
N ASN A 47 17.87 12.81 6.03
CA ASN A 47 16.56 13.24 6.49
C ASN A 47 15.45 12.25 6.10
N ALA A 48 15.76 11.14 5.43
CA ALA A 48 14.79 10.10 5.20
C ALA A 48 14.49 9.48 6.56
N ILE A 49 13.40 9.87 7.13
CA ILE A 49 12.77 9.16 8.24
C ILE A 49 12.72 7.70 7.80
N ASN A 50 13.07 6.77 8.67
CA ASN A 50 12.92 5.32 8.44
C ASN A 50 11.43 4.99 8.33
N TRP A 51 10.81 5.39 7.22
CA TRP A 51 9.41 5.16 6.98
C TRP A 51 9.23 3.78 6.36
N THR A 52 8.71 2.89 7.11
CA THR A 52 8.11 1.69 6.55
C THR A 52 6.76 2.00 5.92
N GLN A 53 6.14 3.12 6.27
CA GLN A 53 4.82 3.55 5.81
C GLN A 53 4.73 5.08 5.72
N PHE A 54 4.14 5.55 4.62
CA PHE A 54 3.88 6.97 4.36
C PHE A 54 2.41 7.11 3.94
N SER A 55 1.60 7.83 4.70
CA SER A 55 0.17 7.96 4.41
C SER A 55 -0.10 8.87 3.22
N LEU A 56 -1.06 8.47 2.40
CA LEU A 56 -1.59 9.24 1.27
C LEU A 56 -2.97 9.85 1.59
N GLN A 57 -3.55 9.46 2.73
CA GLN A 57 -4.87 9.94 3.18
C GLN A 57 -4.83 10.36 4.64
N ALA A 58 -5.66 11.35 4.97
CA ALA A 58 -5.90 11.86 6.32
C ALA A 58 -7.34 11.54 6.79
N ASP A 59 -7.56 11.69 8.10
CA ASP A 59 -8.85 11.56 8.77
C ASP A 59 -9.71 12.85 8.71
N SER A 60 -9.12 13.96 8.21
CA SER A 60 -9.80 15.24 8.04
C SER A 60 -9.44 15.88 6.69
N PRO A 61 -10.40 16.56 6.02
CA PRO A 61 -10.14 17.27 4.77
C PRO A 61 -9.21 18.49 4.93
N ASP A 62 -9.08 19.02 6.16
CA ASP A 62 -8.24 20.17 6.46
C ASP A 62 -6.75 19.82 6.56
N LYS A 63 -6.44 18.54 6.70
CA LYS A 63 -5.07 18.04 6.76
C LYS A 63 -4.52 17.88 5.34
N LYS A 64 -3.43 18.58 5.04
CA LYS A 64 -2.72 18.52 3.75
C LYS A 64 -1.22 18.50 3.99
N GLY A 65 -0.51 17.80 3.10
CA GLY A 65 0.95 17.80 3.11
C GLY A 65 1.61 16.73 3.95
N VAL A 66 2.93 16.74 3.91
CA VAL A 66 3.82 15.70 4.45
C VAL A 66 3.79 15.60 5.98
N GLU A 67 3.48 16.67 6.66
CA GLU A 67 3.39 16.74 8.13
C GLU A 67 2.35 15.78 8.71
N TYR A 68 1.31 15.43 7.93
CA TYR A 68 0.25 14.51 8.35
C TYR A 68 0.45 13.08 7.81
N SER A 69 1.49 12.82 7.05
CA SER A 69 1.74 11.51 6.43
C SER A 69 2.02 10.38 7.44
N GLN A 70 2.25 10.72 8.71
CA GLN A 70 2.46 9.76 9.80
C GLN A 70 1.21 9.48 10.63
N ASP A 71 0.15 10.28 10.51
CA ASP A 71 -1.05 10.14 11.33
C ASP A 71 -1.68 8.75 11.21
N ALA A 72 -1.75 8.22 10.00
CA ALA A 72 -2.29 6.88 9.74
C ALA A 72 -1.38 5.72 10.19
N ASN A 73 -0.18 6.00 10.68
CA ASN A 73 0.73 5.02 11.26
C ASN A 73 0.47 4.81 12.77
N GLY A 74 -0.45 5.58 13.32
CA GLY A 74 -0.87 5.51 14.72
C GLY A 74 -1.19 4.09 15.18
N LYS A 75 -0.92 3.85 16.45
CA LYS A 75 -1.13 2.54 17.09
C LYS A 75 -2.53 2.45 17.67
N ALA A 76 -3.57 2.59 16.85
CA ALA A 76 -4.87 2.18 17.34
C ALA A 76 -4.82 0.67 17.60
N LYS A 77 -4.99 0.25 18.83
CA LYS A 77 -5.06 -1.16 19.23
C LYS A 77 -6.35 -1.37 20.01
N GLY A 78 -7.12 -2.36 19.59
CA GLY A 78 -8.32 -2.75 20.32
C GLY A 78 -9.62 -2.52 19.55
N PRO A 79 -10.76 -2.52 20.22
CA PRO A 79 -12.06 -2.23 19.61
C PRO A 79 -12.07 -0.87 18.91
N GLY A 80 -12.68 -0.78 17.73
CA GLY A 80 -12.74 0.45 16.94
C GLY A 80 -11.60 0.64 15.91
N MET A 81 -10.74 -0.37 15.74
CA MET A 81 -9.68 -0.31 14.71
C MET A 81 -10.22 -0.22 13.31
N GLU A 82 -11.32 -0.89 13.04
CA GLU A 82 -11.98 -0.89 11.74
C GLU A 82 -12.50 0.50 11.38
N GLU A 83 -13.21 1.14 12.31
CA GLU A 83 -13.71 2.49 12.14
C GLU A 83 -12.57 3.50 12.05
N TRP A 84 -11.50 3.31 12.83
CA TRP A 84 -10.31 4.13 12.75
C TRP A 84 -9.65 4.02 11.36
N GLU A 85 -9.48 2.83 10.79
CA GLU A 85 -8.99 2.68 9.42
C GLU A 85 -9.87 3.40 8.40
N GLN A 86 -11.20 3.34 8.57
CA GLN A 86 -12.16 3.96 7.66
C GLN A 86 -12.23 5.49 7.77
N SER A 87 -11.70 6.09 8.84
CA SER A 87 -11.66 7.55 8.99
C SER A 87 -10.69 8.23 8.02
N PHE A 88 -9.61 7.55 7.61
CA PHE A 88 -8.58 8.08 6.71
C PHE A 88 -9.02 7.98 5.25
N LYS A 89 -9.79 8.95 4.77
CA LYS A 89 -10.39 8.95 3.43
C LYS A 89 -10.13 10.23 2.61
N HIS A 90 -9.49 11.24 3.20
CA HIS A 90 -9.25 12.52 2.55
C HIS A 90 -7.83 12.56 1.96
N PRO A 91 -7.65 12.84 0.66
CA PRO A 91 -6.33 12.93 0.05
C PRO A 91 -5.45 13.98 0.73
N LEU A 92 -4.21 13.61 1.06
CA LEU A 92 -3.20 14.51 1.64
C LEU A 92 -2.51 15.39 0.60
N PHE A 93 -2.45 14.93 -0.65
CA PHE A 93 -1.65 15.54 -1.71
C PHE A 93 -2.49 15.80 -2.95
N ASP A 94 -2.04 16.78 -3.75
CA ASP A 94 -2.51 16.97 -5.12
C ASP A 94 -1.70 16.06 -6.04
N ALA A 95 -2.17 14.82 -6.20
CA ALA A 95 -1.53 13.75 -6.94
C ALA A 95 -2.60 13.02 -7.79
N PRO A 96 -2.84 13.47 -9.01
CA PRO A 96 -4.01 13.07 -9.81
C PRO A 96 -4.17 11.56 -9.99
N ILE A 97 -3.10 10.82 -10.32
CA ILE A 97 -3.16 9.37 -10.55
C ILE A 97 -3.43 8.65 -9.22
N ILE A 98 -2.71 9.02 -8.17
CA ILE A 98 -2.90 8.44 -6.83
C ILE A 98 -4.32 8.72 -6.31
N ASN A 99 -4.82 9.96 -6.49
CA ASN A 99 -6.15 10.34 -6.04
C ASN A 99 -7.24 9.60 -6.83
N SER A 100 -7.08 9.48 -8.15
CA SER A 100 -7.97 8.69 -9.00
C SER A 100 -7.99 7.21 -8.60
N PHE A 101 -6.82 6.63 -8.29
CA PHE A 101 -6.72 5.26 -7.78
C PHE A 101 -7.48 5.09 -6.47
N MET A 102 -7.29 5.99 -5.52
CA MET A 102 -7.98 5.95 -4.21
C MET A 102 -9.49 6.08 -4.36
N GLU A 103 -9.96 6.97 -5.23
CA GLU A 103 -11.37 7.20 -5.51
C GLU A 103 -12.01 6.00 -6.23
N HIS A 104 -11.36 5.48 -7.28
CA HIS A 104 -11.86 4.36 -8.07
C HIS A 104 -12.18 3.14 -7.20
N PHE A 105 -11.27 2.81 -6.29
CA PHE A 105 -11.43 1.67 -5.38
C PHE A 105 -12.08 2.04 -4.03
N LYS A 106 -12.46 3.31 -3.83
CA LYS A 106 -13.00 3.84 -2.57
C LYS A 106 -12.11 3.49 -1.38
N LEU A 107 -10.82 3.69 -1.54
CA LEU A 107 -9.83 3.28 -0.56
C LEU A 107 -9.81 4.18 0.68
N HIS A 108 -9.50 3.55 1.79
CA HIS A 108 -9.26 4.20 3.07
C HIS A 108 -7.84 3.86 3.54
N ARG A 109 -7.24 4.74 4.32
CA ARG A 109 -5.91 4.56 4.91
C ARG A 109 -4.88 4.07 3.88
N THR A 110 -4.92 4.67 2.70
CA THR A 110 -3.96 4.35 1.63
C THR A 110 -2.58 4.87 2.00
N ARG A 111 -1.56 4.04 1.81
CA ARG A 111 -0.18 4.31 2.20
C ARG A 111 0.79 3.81 1.15
N LEU A 112 1.92 4.50 1.02
CA LEU A 112 3.14 3.90 0.49
C LEU A 112 3.69 2.98 1.57
N MET A 113 3.95 1.74 1.23
CA MET A 113 4.52 0.74 2.13
C MET A 113 5.84 0.25 1.58
N ILE A 114 6.90 0.51 2.34
CA ILE A 114 8.26 0.09 2.02
C ILE A 114 8.58 -1.15 2.81
N GLN A 115 9.20 -2.11 2.14
CA GLN A 115 9.78 -3.27 2.79
C GLN A 115 11.27 -3.36 2.49
N GLU A 116 12.06 -3.28 3.55
CA GLU A 116 13.52 -3.34 3.47
C GLU A 116 14.01 -4.70 2.95
N PRO A 117 15.23 -4.74 2.38
CA PRO A 117 15.87 -6.00 2.03
C PRO A 117 16.00 -6.93 3.25
N ARG A 118 15.97 -8.24 3.01
CA ARG A 118 16.13 -9.28 4.06
C ARG A 118 15.17 -9.12 5.21
N SER A 119 13.91 -8.76 4.91
CA SER A 119 12.90 -8.51 5.93
C SER A 119 11.63 -9.31 5.71
N VAL A 120 10.92 -9.57 6.79
CA VAL A 120 9.63 -10.23 6.80
C VAL A 120 8.70 -9.52 7.77
N LEU A 121 7.46 -9.34 7.39
CA LEU A 121 6.44 -8.83 8.28
C LEU A 121 5.94 -9.94 9.22
N THR A 122 5.36 -9.56 10.34
CA THR A 122 4.70 -10.50 11.25
C THR A 122 3.58 -11.25 10.53
N TYR A 123 3.43 -12.55 10.79
CA TYR A 123 2.31 -13.34 10.26
C TYR A 123 1.03 -13.01 11.03
N HIS A 124 0.12 -12.24 10.41
CA HIS A 124 -1.03 -11.62 11.06
C HIS A 124 -2.29 -11.66 10.20
N LYS A 125 -3.35 -11.04 10.68
CA LYS A 125 -4.57 -10.73 9.93
C LYS A 125 -4.81 -9.23 10.03
N ASP A 126 -5.32 -8.65 8.95
CA ASP A 126 -5.87 -7.30 8.95
C ASP A 126 -7.38 -7.33 9.27
N TRP A 127 -7.92 -6.17 9.57
CA TRP A 127 -9.37 -5.99 9.80
C TRP A 127 -10.15 -5.92 8.48
N THR A 128 -9.54 -5.35 7.44
CA THR A 128 -10.15 -5.17 6.13
C THR A 128 -9.29 -5.83 5.05
N GLN A 129 -9.91 -6.11 3.91
CA GLN A 129 -9.21 -6.50 2.69
C GLN A 129 -8.41 -5.30 2.15
N ARG A 130 -7.43 -5.57 1.28
CA ARG A 130 -6.55 -4.53 0.73
C ARG A 130 -6.54 -4.56 -0.79
N ILE A 131 -6.31 -3.39 -1.36
CA ILE A 131 -5.82 -3.25 -2.74
C ILE A 131 -4.34 -2.94 -2.67
N HIS A 132 -3.56 -3.66 -3.46
CA HIS A 132 -2.13 -3.45 -3.64
C HIS A 132 -1.85 -2.98 -5.06
N LEU A 133 -1.02 -1.97 -5.20
CA LEU A 133 -0.39 -1.54 -6.44
C LEU A 133 1.12 -1.51 -6.22
N PRO A 134 1.86 -2.55 -6.68
CA PRO A 134 3.31 -2.57 -6.64
C PRO A 134 3.90 -1.49 -7.55
N ILE A 135 4.78 -0.65 -6.99
CA ILE A 135 5.45 0.46 -7.68
C ILE A 135 6.89 0.11 -7.99
N ASP A 136 7.54 -0.62 -7.05
CA ASP A 136 8.88 -1.14 -7.19
C ASP A 136 8.93 -2.50 -6.48
N THR A 137 9.17 -3.55 -7.23
CA THR A 137 9.17 -4.92 -6.72
C THR A 137 10.08 -5.82 -7.57
N HIS A 138 10.38 -7.01 -7.12
CA HIS A 138 11.18 -8.00 -7.81
C HIS A 138 10.80 -9.41 -7.36
N GLU A 139 11.29 -10.43 -8.05
CA GLU A 139 10.92 -11.84 -7.84
C GLU A 139 11.16 -12.37 -6.42
N ASP A 140 12.12 -11.79 -5.69
CA ASP A 140 12.39 -12.13 -4.29
C ASP A 140 11.38 -11.51 -3.29
N CYS A 141 10.47 -10.68 -3.79
CA CYS A 141 9.41 -10.07 -3.01
C CYS A 141 8.11 -10.86 -3.15
N MET A 142 7.67 -11.47 -2.06
CA MET A 142 6.49 -12.32 -2.07
C MET A 142 5.50 -11.91 -0.98
N MET A 143 4.24 -12.20 -1.22
CA MET A 143 3.20 -12.18 -0.22
C MET A 143 2.75 -13.62 0.04
N LEU A 144 2.90 -14.10 1.28
CA LEU A 144 2.36 -15.37 1.72
C LEU A 144 0.95 -15.13 2.26
N LEU A 145 -0.04 -15.75 1.66
CA LEU A 145 -1.42 -15.73 2.13
C LEU A 145 -1.89 -17.15 2.40
N ARG A 146 -2.21 -17.44 3.67
CA ARG A 146 -2.41 -18.79 4.20
C ARG A 146 -1.15 -19.65 3.95
N ASP A 147 -1.20 -20.55 2.97
CA ASP A 147 -0.19 -21.54 2.61
C ASP A 147 0.41 -21.33 1.19
N LYS A 148 0.06 -20.22 0.53
CA LYS A 148 0.51 -19.90 -0.83
C LYS A 148 1.28 -18.60 -0.88
N ALA A 149 2.40 -18.61 -1.59
CA ALA A 149 3.20 -17.44 -1.88
C ALA A 149 2.86 -16.88 -3.27
N TYR A 150 2.76 -15.56 -3.35
CA TYR A 150 2.40 -14.81 -4.55
C TYR A 150 3.40 -13.69 -4.77
N HIS A 151 3.95 -13.60 -5.98
CA HIS A 151 4.62 -12.40 -6.44
C HIS A 151 3.57 -11.45 -7.01
N LEU A 152 3.57 -10.21 -6.54
CA LEU A 152 2.71 -9.14 -7.08
C LEU A 152 3.56 -8.29 -8.02
N GLU A 153 3.27 -8.39 -9.32
CA GLU A 153 4.06 -7.76 -10.38
C GLU A 153 3.89 -6.23 -10.39
N GLU A 154 4.96 -5.52 -10.72
CA GLU A 154 5.01 -4.07 -10.82
C GLU A 154 3.97 -3.52 -11.80
N GLY A 155 3.32 -2.40 -11.43
CA GLY A 155 2.33 -1.73 -12.26
C GLY A 155 0.99 -2.46 -12.39
N LYS A 156 0.77 -3.56 -11.68
CA LYS A 156 -0.50 -4.29 -11.69
C LYS A 156 -1.26 -4.09 -10.39
N VAL A 157 -2.58 -3.98 -10.50
CA VAL A 157 -3.46 -3.82 -9.32
C VAL A 157 -3.91 -5.18 -8.84
N TYR A 158 -3.85 -5.41 -7.53
CA TYR A 158 -4.27 -6.68 -6.92
C TYR A 158 -5.24 -6.46 -5.77
N PHE A 159 -6.33 -7.23 -5.78
CA PHE A 159 -7.10 -7.49 -4.58
C PHE A 159 -6.37 -8.53 -3.71
N THR A 160 -6.35 -8.32 -2.40
CA THR A 160 -5.78 -9.25 -1.43
C THR A 160 -6.70 -9.43 -0.23
N ASN A 161 -7.03 -10.68 0.09
CA ASN A 161 -7.87 -11.00 1.25
C ASN A 161 -7.06 -11.06 2.54
N THR A 162 -6.56 -9.92 2.97
CA THR A 162 -5.72 -9.77 4.17
C THR A 162 -6.46 -10.05 5.48
N THR A 163 -7.78 -10.27 5.46
CA THR A 163 -8.52 -10.79 6.62
C THR A 163 -8.14 -12.24 6.95
N ARG A 164 -7.45 -12.92 6.03
CA ARG A 164 -6.79 -14.20 6.26
C ARG A 164 -5.38 -13.98 6.78
N ARG A 165 -4.82 -15.00 7.44
CA ARG A 165 -3.43 -14.93 7.91
C ARG A 165 -2.48 -14.76 6.73
N HIS A 166 -1.64 -13.74 6.82
CA HIS A 166 -0.70 -13.38 5.77
C HIS A 166 0.56 -12.74 6.33
N THR A 167 1.58 -12.72 5.50
CA THR A 167 2.79 -11.92 5.67
C THR A 167 3.33 -11.51 4.31
N ALA A 168 4.26 -10.59 4.30
CA ALA A 168 5.05 -10.25 3.13
C ALA A 168 6.53 -10.33 3.49
N PHE A 169 7.34 -10.78 2.56
CA PHE A 169 8.78 -10.86 2.73
C PHE A 169 9.51 -10.34 1.51
N ASN A 170 10.68 -9.81 1.77
CA ASN A 170 11.66 -9.36 0.79
C ASN A 170 12.96 -10.10 1.07
N CYS A 171 13.26 -11.11 0.25
CA CYS A 171 14.47 -11.93 0.38
C CYS A 171 15.67 -11.35 -0.37
N HIS A 172 15.50 -10.27 -1.14
CA HIS A 172 16.59 -9.64 -1.87
C HIS A 172 17.65 -9.06 -0.93
N ASN A 173 18.89 -9.00 -1.41
CA ASN A 173 20.02 -8.57 -0.58
C ASN A 173 20.12 -7.06 -0.41
N VAL A 174 19.67 -6.28 -1.39
CA VAL A 174 19.86 -4.81 -1.44
C VAL A 174 18.63 -4.04 -1.91
N LEU A 175 17.73 -4.63 -2.70
CA LEU A 175 16.58 -3.91 -3.24
C LEU A 175 15.42 -3.86 -2.24
N ARG A 176 14.83 -2.69 -2.09
CA ARG A 176 13.60 -2.47 -1.35
C ARG A 176 12.39 -2.83 -2.22
N ARG A 177 11.27 -3.04 -1.59
CA ARG A 177 9.96 -3.15 -2.23
C ARG A 177 9.11 -1.94 -1.84
N LEU A 178 8.41 -1.35 -2.82
CA LEU A 178 7.46 -0.28 -2.61
C LEU A 178 6.10 -0.64 -3.22
N HIS A 179 5.05 -0.60 -2.40
CA HIS A 179 3.67 -0.74 -2.85
C HIS A 179 2.82 0.43 -2.36
N ILE A 180 1.84 0.86 -3.18
CA ILE A 180 0.67 1.56 -2.67
C ILE A 180 -0.28 0.50 -2.11
N VAL A 181 -0.74 0.68 -0.87
CA VAL A 181 -1.65 -0.25 -0.21
C VAL A 181 -2.79 0.53 0.44
N GLY A 182 -4.03 0.24 0.03
CA GLY A 182 -5.23 0.85 0.59
C GLY A 182 -6.18 -0.17 1.21
N CYS A 183 -6.90 0.25 2.24
CA CYS A 183 -7.94 -0.53 2.89
C CYS A 183 -9.23 -0.42 2.10
N LEU A 184 -9.91 -1.53 1.87
CA LEU A 184 -11.25 -1.53 1.32
C LEU A 184 -12.30 -1.15 2.38
N PRO A 185 -13.46 -0.60 1.98
CA PRO A 185 -14.57 -0.36 2.90
C PRO A 185 -15.00 -1.62 3.65
N LEU A 186 -15.39 -1.48 4.92
CA LEU A 186 -15.76 -2.59 5.81
C LEU A 186 -16.82 -3.55 5.25
N ASN A 187 -17.72 -3.05 4.45
CA ASN A 187 -18.84 -3.82 3.90
C ASN A 187 -18.66 -4.20 2.42
N THR A 188 -17.43 -4.14 1.90
CA THR A 188 -17.15 -4.59 0.55
C THR A 188 -17.32 -6.11 0.49
N ARG A 189 -18.45 -6.56 -0.02
CA ARG A 189 -18.82 -7.99 -0.05
C ARG A 189 -18.27 -8.72 -1.27
N THR A 190 -18.05 -8.03 -2.37
CA THR A 190 -17.52 -8.61 -3.62
C THR A 190 -16.94 -7.52 -4.50
N TRP A 191 -15.86 -7.83 -5.20
CA TRP A 191 -15.43 -7.16 -6.42
C TRP A 191 -15.80 -8.11 -7.56
N GLU A 192 -16.92 -7.88 -8.20
CA GLU A 192 -17.29 -8.49 -9.48
C GLU A 192 -16.91 -7.56 -10.63
#